data_b9037eec919300f7a526d6b9c854d603
#
_entry.id   b9037eec919300f7a526d6b9c854d603
#
_cell.length_a   1.000
_cell.length_b   1.000
_cell.length_c   1.000
_cell.angle_alpha   90.00
_cell.angle_beta   90.00
_cell.angle_gamma   90.00
#
_symmetry.space_group_name_H-M   'P 1'
#
loop_
_entity.id
_entity.type
_entity.pdbx_description
1 polymer ?
#
loop_
_entity_poly.entity_id
_entity_poly.type
_entity_poly.pdbx_seq_one_letter_code
_entity_poly.pdbx_strand_id
1 'polypeptide(L)'
;MEFSDIIEIIHPSLAETERKIDEFIKSDVPLVYEIAKYLLGGGGKRIRPSLVLLSSAACGLTDGENRIAAAAGIELFHAGTLFHDDVVDQAEFRRGNASSNMVWGNKPTVLVGDFMLARGLELIYSCGSIELLRVVSKASSRLAEGHVLEIMSERRMVEISEDFCFSVIDHKTAALIECSTETGALLANTSNGAVEALSHYGHNIGIAFQLIDDALDYCSEEDKFGKKTGQDLAERKMTLPLYYSIENAPEDVKRKVIKTLDKEDDLDSSEIEEITQLVDHYRGVDLTRQRAKEFVVEAKKSLDGIPQNDYKESLGSLADYVAERNF
;
A
#
# COMPACT_ATOMS: atom_id res chain seq x y z
N MET A 1 7.32 16.67 9.90
CA MET A 1 6.07 17.31 9.35
C MET A 1 4.98 16.26 9.37
N GLU A 2 3.80 16.58 9.90
CA GLU A 2 2.70 15.62 9.93
C GLU A 2 2.08 15.45 8.53
N PHE A 3 1.50 14.27 8.25
CA PHE A 3 0.87 14.01 6.95
C PHE A 3 -0.25 15.01 6.62
N SER A 4 -1.03 15.41 7.63
CA SER A 4 -2.09 16.44 7.49
C SER A 4 -1.57 17.77 6.95
N ASP A 5 -0.39 18.21 7.41
CA ASP A 5 0.20 19.47 6.97
C ASP A 5 0.61 19.39 5.48
N ILE A 6 1.09 18.21 5.04
CA ILE A 6 1.54 17.99 3.66
C ILE A 6 0.36 18.05 2.67
N ILE A 7 -0.80 17.53 3.07
CA ILE A 7 -1.98 17.45 2.20
C ILE A 7 -2.96 18.62 2.38
N GLU A 8 -2.67 19.59 3.23
CA GLU A 8 -3.58 20.71 3.51
C GLU A 8 -3.97 21.46 2.24
N ILE A 9 -3.01 21.65 1.32
CA ILE A 9 -3.22 22.33 0.04
C ILE A 9 -4.28 21.66 -0.86
N ILE A 10 -4.55 20.37 -0.67
CA ILE A 10 -5.57 19.59 -1.41
C ILE A 10 -6.78 19.24 -0.55
N HIS A 11 -6.86 19.72 0.69
CA HIS A 11 -7.93 19.37 1.62
C HIS A 11 -9.35 19.59 1.05
N PRO A 12 -9.67 20.70 0.33
CA PRO A 12 -10.98 20.86 -0.29
C PRO A 12 -11.31 19.76 -1.31
N SER A 13 -10.35 19.42 -2.18
CA SER A 13 -10.50 18.35 -3.17
C SER A 13 -10.61 16.97 -2.53
N LEU A 14 -9.88 16.74 -1.44
CA LEU A 14 -9.96 15.48 -0.70
C LEU A 14 -11.33 15.32 -0.02
N ALA A 15 -11.90 16.40 0.53
CA ALA A 15 -13.25 16.40 1.08
C ALA A 15 -14.33 16.13 -0.01
N GLU A 16 -14.11 16.60 -1.24
CA GLU A 16 -14.96 16.26 -2.38
C GLU A 16 -14.83 14.80 -2.78
N THR A 17 -13.62 14.27 -2.76
CA THR A 17 -13.34 12.86 -3.02
C THR A 17 -14.06 11.96 -2.01
N GLU A 18 -14.04 12.29 -0.72
CA GLU A 18 -14.77 11.55 0.31
C GLU A 18 -16.29 11.56 0.08
N ARG A 19 -16.84 12.71 -0.31
CA ARG A 19 -18.28 12.80 -0.66
C ARG A 19 -18.61 11.94 -1.89
N LYS A 20 -17.73 11.94 -2.90
CA LYS A 20 -17.90 11.10 -4.10
C LYS A 20 -17.85 9.62 -3.75
N ILE A 21 -16.93 9.21 -2.87
CA ILE A 21 -16.84 7.83 -2.35
C ILE A 21 -18.16 7.45 -1.65
N ASP A 22 -18.64 8.27 -0.69
CA ASP A 22 -19.90 7.98 0.04
C ASP A 22 -21.11 7.91 -0.90
N GLU A 23 -21.14 8.72 -1.97
CA GLU A 23 -22.18 8.65 -2.99
C GLU A 23 -22.14 7.32 -3.77
N PHE A 24 -20.93 6.88 -4.17
CA PHE A 24 -20.77 5.73 -5.05
C PHE A 24 -20.90 4.38 -4.35
N ILE A 25 -20.72 4.31 -3.04
CA ILE A 25 -20.98 3.07 -2.28
C ILE A 25 -22.45 2.83 -1.98
N LYS A 26 -23.35 3.80 -2.24
CA LYS A 26 -24.80 3.61 -2.07
C LYS A 26 -25.30 2.50 -2.97
N SER A 27 -26.15 1.66 -2.39
CA SER A 27 -26.75 0.49 -3.05
C SER A 27 -28.21 0.32 -2.60
N ASP A 28 -29.05 -0.18 -3.50
CA ASP A 28 -30.40 -0.61 -3.17
C ASP A 28 -30.44 -1.88 -2.29
N VAL A 29 -29.29 -2.55 -2.15
CA VAL A 29 -29.08 -3.68 -1.24
C VAL A 29 -28.46 -3.16 0.06
N PRO A 30 -29.22 -3.03 1.17
CA PRO A 30 -28.75 -2.35 2.39
C PRO A 30 -27.47 -2.96 2.97
N LEU A 31 -27.32 -4.28 2.94
CA LEU A 31 -26.14 -4.98 3.46
C LEU A 31 -24.86 -4.60 2.70
N VAL A 32 -24.92 -4.35 1.40
CA VAL A 32 -23.77 -3.91 0.60
C VAL A 32 -23.26 -2.55 1.09
N TYR A 33 -24.18 -1.60 1.28
CA TYR A 33 -23.84 -0.27 1.78
C TYR A 33 -23.28 -0.32 3.22
N GLU A 34 -23.90 -1.13 4.09
CA GLU A 34 -23.48 -1.29 5.49
C GLU A 34 -22.03 -1.79 5.58
N ILE A 35 -21.69 -2.87 4.85
CA ILE A 35 -20.36 -3.47 4.85
C ILE A 35 -19.33 -2.51 4.23
N ALA A 36 -19.65 -1.88 3.08
CA ALA A 36 -18.75 -0.93 2.42
C ALA A 36 -18.45 0.28 3.33
N LYS A 37 -19.47 0.82 4.00
CA LYS A 37 -19.33 1.95 4.91
C LYS A 37 -18.53 1.59 6.16
N TYR A 38 -18.64 0.37 6.67
CA TYR A 38 -17.88 -0.10 7.82
C TYR A 38 -16.38 -0.04 7.58
N LEU A 39 -15.90 -0.60 6.45
CA LEU A 39 -14.47 -0.57 6.12
C LEU A 39 -13.97 0.87 5.90
N LEU A 40 -14.70 1.66 5.12
CA LEU A 40 -14.30 3.05 4.79
C LEU A 40 -14.35 3.97 6.01
N GLY A 41 -15.29 3.74 6.93
CA GLY A 41 -15.44 4.47 8.19
C GLY A 41 -14.38 4.15 9.24
N GLY A 42 -13.66 3.04 9.09
CA GLY A 42 -12.52 2.66 9.95
C GLY A 42 -11.30 3.58 9.86
N GLY A 43 -11.40 4.69 9.13
CA GLY A 43 -10.34 5.67 8.95
C GLY A 43 -9.35 5.28 7.85
N GLY A 44 -8.30 6.09 7.72
CA GLY A 44 -7.22 5.88 6.73
C GLY A 44 -6.62 7.22 6.30
N LYS A 45 -5.33 7.22 6.01
CA LYS A 45 -4.60 8.45 5.62
C LYS A 45 -4.95 8.95 4.20
N ARG A 46 -5.73 8.20 3.41
CA ARG A 46 -6.10 8.54 2.02
C ARG A 46 -4.90 8.90 1.14
N ILE A 47 -3.81 8.14 1.29
CA ILE A 47 -2.56 8.41 0.56
C ILE A 47 -2.76 8.34 -0.96
N ARG A 48 -3.48 7.32 -1.47
CA ARG A 48 -3.70 7.13 -2.91
C ARG A 48 -4.53 8.23 -3.53
N PRO A 49 -5.69 8.64 -2.99
CA PRO A 49 -6.40 9.82 -3.46
C PRO A 49 -5.55 11.09 -3.41
N SER A 50 -4.79 11.29 -2.32
CA SER A 50 -3.90 12.44 -2.19
C SER A 50 -2.84 12.48 -3.29
N LEU A 51 -2.27 11.32 -3.66
CA LEU A 51 -1.30 11.23 -4.74
C LEU A 51 -1.91 11.57 -6.11
N VAL A 52 -3.14 11.12 -6.41
CA VAL A 52 -3.85 11.52 -7.64
C VAL A 52 -4.02 13.04 -7.67
N LEU A 53 -4.50 13.62 -6.57
CA LEU A 53 -4.79 15.06 -6.48
C LEU A 53 -3.53 15.91 -6.53
N LEU A 54 -2.47 15.54 -5.81
CA LEU A 54 -1.19 16.25 -5.81
C LEU A 54 -0.52 16.16 -7.18
N SER A 55 -0.48 14.98 -7.79
CA SER A 55 0.16 14.76 -9.09
C SER A 55 -0.55 15.53 -10.21
N SER A 56 -1.89 15.52 -10.23
CA SER A 56 -2.65 16.31 -11.19
C SER A 56 -2.38 17.80 -11.02
N ALA A 57 -2.36 18.30 -9.79
CA ALA A 57 -2.14 19.70 -9.49
C ALA A 57 -0.69 20.14 -9.75
N ALA A 58 0.30 19.29 -9.47
CA ALA A 58 1.71 19.54 -9.81
C ALA A 58 1.92 19.70 -11.32
N CYS A 59 1.07 19.05 -12.13
CA CYS A 59 1.01 19.21 -13.59
C CYS A 59 0.06 20.30 -14.07
N GLY A 60 -0.48 21.12 -13.18
CA GLY A 60 -1.31 22.30 -13.50
C GLY A 60 -2.82 22.08 -13.50
N LEU A 61 -3.31 20.86 -13.25
CA LEU A 61 -4.76 20.60 -13.11
C LEU A 61 -5.15 20.65 -11.63
N THR A 62 -5.60 21.80 -11.17
CA THR A 62 -5.97 22.04 -9.76
C THR A 62 -7.46 21.88 -9.47
N ASP A 63 -8.31 21.78 -10.50
CA ASP A 63 -9.77 21.68 -10.39
C ASP A 63 -10.33 20.70 -11.44
N GLY A 64 -11.58 20.30 -11.29
CA GLY A 64 -12.32 19.47 -12.25
C GLY A 64 -12.82 18.14 -11.69
N GLU A 65 -14.01 17.74 -12.16
CA GLU A 65 -14.69 16.53 -11.69
C GLU A 65 -13.89 15.23 -11.95
N ASN A 66 -13.17 15.13 -13.07
CA ASN A 66 -12.43 13.92 -13.43
C ASN A 66 -11.32 13.60 -12.42
N ARG A 67 -10.64 14.60 -11.84
CA ARG A 67 -9.62 14.32 -10.83
C ARG A 67 -10.24 13.80 -9.52
N ILE A 68 -11.41 14.32 -9.15
CA ILE A 68 -12.17 13.83 -7.99
C ILE A 68 -12.69 12.41 -8.24
N ALA A 69 -13.26 12.17 -9.43
CA ALA A 69 -13.75 10.85 -9.82
C ALA A 69 -12.63 9.80 -9.85
N ALA A 70 -11.47 10.13 -10.43
CA ALA A 70 -10.33 9.22 -10.47
C ALA A 70 -9.75 8.95 -9.08
N ALA A 71 -9.60 9.98 -8.23
CA ALA A 71 -9.13 9.83 -6.86
C ALA A 71 -10.07 8.93 -6.03
N ALA A 72 -11.39 9.14 -6.15
CA ALA A 72 -12.40 8.30 -5.54
C ALA A 72 -12.39 6.87 -6.10
N GLY A 73 -12.25 6.72 -7.42
CA GLY A 73 -12.19 5.42 -8.09
C GLY A 73 -11.02 4.56 -7.62
N ILE A 74 -9.83 5.15 -7.51
CA ILE A 74 -8.64 4.45 -7.00
C ILE A 74 -8.79 4.06 -5.53
N GLU A 75 -9.40 4.92 -4.70
CA GLU A 75 -9.64 4.55 -3.29
C GLU A 75 -10.68 3.45 -3.14
N LEU A 76 -11.77 3.47 -3.94
CA LEU A 76 -12.74 2.38 -3.96
C LEU A 76 -12.10 1.07 -4.43
N PHE A 77 -11.24 1.16 -5.44
CA PHE A 77 -10.46 0.01 -5.91
C PHE A 77 -9.59 -0.56 -4.80
N HIS A 78 -8.82 0.28 -4.11
CA HIS A 78 -8.02 -0.13 -2.96
C HIS A 78 -8.88 -0.74 -1.84
N ALA A 79 -10.00 -0.12 -1.50
CA ALA A 79 -10.91 -0.66 -0.48
C ALA A 79 -11.46 -2.04 -0.87
N GLY A 80 -11.75 -2.26 -2.15
CA GLY A 80 -12.16 -3.58 -2.67
C GLY A 80 -11.09 -4.64 -2.46
N THR A 81 -9.81 -4.31 -2.72
CA THR A 81 -8.71 -5.25 -2.47
C THR A 81 -8.54 -5.57 -1.00
N LEU A 82 -8.71 -4.58 -0.09
CA LEU A 82 -8.63 -4.84 1.35
C LEU A 82 -9.70 -5.82 1.84
N PHE A 83 -10.90 -5.84 1.26
CA PHE A 83 -11.92 -6.85 1.59
C PHE A 83 -11.47 -8.26 1.19
N HIS A 84 -10.81 -8.39 0.04
CA HIS A 84 -10.30 -9.68 -0.42
C HIS A 84 -9.12 -10.13 0.43
N ASP A 85 -8.21 -9.22 0.78
CA ASP A 85 -7.05 -9.49 1.64
C ASP A 85 -7.50 -9.99 3.02
N ASP A 86 -8.47 -9.31 3.66
CA ASP A 86 -9.01 -9.73 4.96
C ASP A 86 -9.52 -11.19 4.94
N VAL A 87 -10.07 -11.64 3.80
CA VAL A 87 -10.54 -13.02 3.65
C VAL A 87 -9.39 -14.00 3.37
N VAL A 88 -8.44 -13.62 2.51
CA VAL A 88 -7.28 -14.46 2.15
C VAL A 88 -6.38 -14.65 3.35
N ASP A 89 -6.07 -13.56 4.07
CA ASP A 89 -5.20 -13.55 5.25
C ASP A 89 -5.93 -14.01 6.51
N GLN A 90 -7.24 -14.30 6.44
CA GLN A 90 -8.09 -14.64 7.60
C GLN A 90 -7.96 -13.61 8.74
N ALA A 91 -7.84 -12.34 8.38
CA ALA A 91 -7.58 -11.26 9.32
C ALA A 91 -8.71 -11.13 10.36
N GLU A 92 -8.36 -11.07 11.64
CA GLU A 92 -9.32 -10.85 12.73
C GLU A 92 -9.63 -9.37 12.93
N PHE A 93 -8.65 -8.50 12.70
CA PHE A 93 -8.75 -7.07 12.94
C PHE A 93 -8.27 -6.25 11.75
N ARG A 94 -8.94 -5.12 11.51
CA ARG A 94 -8.54 -4.11 10.53
C ARG A 94 -8.65 -2.71 11.15
N ARG A 95 -7.52 -1.99 11.25
CA ARG A 95 -7.47 -0.63 11.84
C ARG A 95 -8.10 -0.56 13.25
N GLY A 96 -7.85 -1.55 14.08
CA GLY A 96 -8.35 -1.62 15.45
C GLY A 96 -9.81 -2.07 15.62
N ASN A 97 -10.54 -2.30 14.51
CA ASN A 97 -11.88 -2.88 14.52
C ASN A 97 -11.83 -4.36 14.07
N ALA A 98 -12.86 -5.14 14.42
CA ALA A 98 -13.00 -6.47 13.83
C ALA A 98 -13.06 -6.36 12.30
N SER A 99 -12.38 -7.25 11.58
CA SER A 99 -12.41 -7.26 10.11
C SER A 99 -13.80 -7.63 9.58
N SER A 100 -14.10 -7.25 8.33
CA SER A 100 -15.43 -7.50 7.76
C SER A 100 -15.77 -8.98 7.64
N ASN A 101 -14.80 -9.84 7.38
CA ASN A 101 -14.98 -11.30 7.33
C ASN A 101 -15.35 -11.88 8.72
N MET A 102 -14.87 -11.27 9.81
CA MET A 102 -15.26 -11.68 11.17
C MET A 102 -16.68 -11.25 11.51
N VAL A 103 -17.14 -10.10 11.04
CA VAL A 103 -18.48 -9.56 11.35
C VAL A 103 -19.57 -10.20 10.49
N TRP A 104 -19.33 -10.34 9.17
CA TRP A 104 -20.35 -10.81 8.21
C TRP A 104 -20.02 -12.13 7.51
N GLY A 105 -18.83 -12.67 7.77
CA GLY A 105 -18.33 -13.88 7.12
C GLY A 105 -17.71 -13.61 5.74
N ASN A 106 -16.98 -14.60 5.23
CA ASN A 106 -16.17 -14.48 4.00
C ASN A 106 -17.02 -14.15 2.75
N LYS A 107 -18.20 -14.79 2.59
CA LYS A 107 -19.00 -14.63 1.36
C LYS A 107 -19.50 -13.19 1.13
N PRO A 108 -20.14 -12.51 2.10
CA PRO A 108 -20.53 -11.11 1.92
C PRO A 108 -19.31 -10.19 1.72
N THR A 109 -18.22 -10.44 2.43
CA THR A 109 -17.00 -9.65 2.36
C THR A 109 -16.41 -9.66 0.94
N VAL A 110 -16.22 -10.85 0.35
CA VAL A 110 -15.74 -10.98 -1.04
C VAL A 110 -16.66 -10.27 -2.03
N LEU A 111 -17.98 -10.49 -1.94
CA LEU A 111 -18.94 -9.90 -2.87
C LEU A 111 -19.03 -8.37 -2.76
N VAL A 112 -18.85 -7.81 -1.55
CA VAL A 112 -18.78 -6.36 -1.40
C VAL A 112 -17.44 -5.83 -1.90
N GLY A 113 -16.35 -6.60 -1.77
CA GLY A 113 -15.07 -6.31 -2.43
C GLY A 113 -15.26 -6.18 -3.96
N ASP A 114 -15.91 -7.14 -4.60
CA ASP A 114 -16.24 -7.10 -6.05
C ASP A 114 -17.08 -5.87 -6.41
N PHE A 115 -18.08 -5.55 -5.57
CA PHE A 115 -18.89 -4.34 -5.76
C PHE A 115 -18.03 -3.07 -5.71
N MET A 116 -17.11 -2.96 -4.75
CA MET A 116 -16.21 -1.81 -4.62
C MET A 116 -15.29 -1.67 -5.82
N LEU A 117 -14.71 -2.77 -6.30
CA LEU A 117 -13.89 -2.79 -7.52
C LEU A 117 -14.69 -2.31 -8.74
N ALA A 118 -15.92 -2.80 -8.92
CA ALA A 118 -16.79 -2.39 -10.01
C ALA A 118 -17.13 -0.90 -9.95
N ARG A 119 -17.46 -0.37 -8.77
CA ARG A 119 -17.75 1.06 -8.56
C ARG A 119 -16.53 1.94 -8.80
N GLY A 120 -15.33 1.47 -8.38
CA GLY A 120 -14.07 2.13 -8.69
C GLY A 120 -13.81 2.23 -10.20
N LEU A 121 -13.99 1.12 -10.92
CA LEU A 121 -13.86 1.10 -12.39
C LEU A 121 -14.89 2.01 -13.08
N GLU A 122 -16.12 2.08 -12.59
CA GLU A 122 -17.15 2.98 -13.13
C GLU A 122 -16.70 4.46 -13.03
N LEU A 123 -16.10 4.87 -11.91
CA LEU A 123 -15.55 6.21 -11.75
C LEU A 123 -14.38 6.48 -12.70
N ILE A 124 -13.45 5.53 -12.85
CA ILE A 124 -12.34 5.66 -13.79
C ILE A 124 -12.87 5.75 -15.25
N TYR A 125 -13.84 4.92 -15.60
CA TYR A 125 -14.48 4.97 -16.91
C TYR A 125 -15.17 6.32 -17.17
N SER A 126 -15.82 6.91 -16.17
CA SER A 126 -16.50 8.20 -16.28
C SER A 126 -15.56 9.36 -16.65
N CYS A 127 -14.26 9.22 -16.40
CA CYS A 127 -13.25 10.22 -16.81
C CYS A 127 -13.02 10.25 -18.34
N GLY A 128 -13.58 9.32 -19.11
CA GLY A 128 -13.56 9.32 -20.58
C GLY A 128 -12.19 9.07 -21.21
N SER A 129 -11.21 8.53 -20.47
CA SER A 129 -9.86 8.26 -20.95
C SER A 129 -9.57 6.76 -20.98
N ILE A 130 -9.23 6.25 -22.17
CA ILE A 130 -8.81 4.85 -22.35
C ILE A 130 -7.45 4.59 -21.69
N GLU A 131 -6.57 5.59 -21.62
CA GLU A 131 -5.27 5.46 -20.99
C GLU A 131 -5.40 5.27 -19.47
N LEU A 132 -6.34 5.95 -18.81
CA LEU A 132 -6.63 5.72 -17.40
C LEU A 132 -7.10 4.28 -17.15
N LEU A 133 -8.01 3.77 -17.99
CA LEU A 133 -8.45 2.38 -17.89
C LEU A 133 -7.27 1.40 -18.07
N ARG A 134 -6.37 1.68 -19.02
CA ARG A 134 -5.18 0.85 -19.25
C ARG A 134 -4.28 0.81 -18.02
N VAL A 135 -4.00 1.97 -17.43
CA VAL A 135 -3.12 2.09 -16.25
C VAL A 135 -3.72 1.37 -15.05
N VAL A 136 -5.00 1.61 -14.75
CA VAL A 136 -5.70 0.96 -13.63
C VAL A 136 -5.82 -0.56 -13.85
N SER A 137 -6.12 -1.00 -15.07
CA SER A 137 -6.19 -2.44 -15.38
C SER A 137 -4.83 -3.13 -15.22
N LYS A 138 -3.74 -2.49 -15.66
CA LYS A 138 -2.37 -3.00 -15.45
C LYS A 138 -2.04 -3.11 -13.97
N ALA A 139 -2.33 -2.07 -13.19
CA ALA A 139 -2.09 -2.08 -11.74
C ALA A 139 -2.91 -3.17 -11.04
N SER A 140 -4.17 -3.38 -11.47
CA SER A 140 -5.03 -4.44 -10.95
C SER A 140 -4.46 -5.83 -11.16
N SER A 141 -3.94 -6.10 -12.37
CA SER A 141 -3.34 -7.40 -12.68
C SER A 141 -2.08 -7.63 -11.83
N ARG A 142 -1.19 -6.63 -11.75
CA ARG A 142 0.01 -6.70 -10.91
C ARG A 142 -0.35 -6.97 -9.45
N LEU A 143 -1.37 -6.28 -8.93
CA LEU A 143 -1.79 -6.43 -7.54
C LEU A 143 -2.27 -7.87 -7.24
N ALA A 144 -3.07 -8.46 -8.15
CA ALA A 144 -3.48 -9.85 -8.03
C ALA A 144 -2.29 -10.82 -8.11
N GLU A 145 -1.34 -10.57 -9.02
CA GLU A 145 -0.10 -11.35 -9.13
C GLU A 145 0.73 -11.25 -7.84
N GLY A 146 0.80 -10.05 -7.22
CA GLY A 146 1.51 -9.81 -5.96
C GLY A 146 0.98 -10.66 -4.80
N HIS A 147 -0.34 -10.78 -4.66
CA HIS A 147 -0.94 -11.66 -3.66
C HIS A 147 -0.61 -13.15 -3.91
N VAL A 148 -0.60 -13.57 -5.17
CA VAL A 148 -0.20 -14.95 -5.51
C VAL A 148 1.27 -15.19 -5.20
N LEU A 149 2.16 -14.22 -5.50
CA LEU A 149 3.59 -14.31 -5.15
C LEU A 149 3.78 -14.44 -3.62
N GLU A 150 3.04 -13.66 -2.84
CA GLU A 150 3.09 -13.74 -1.38
C GLU A 150 2.69 -15.14 -0.88
N ILE A 151 1.57 -15.69 -1.34
CA ILE A 151 1.13 -17.06 -1.01
C ILE A 151 2.21 -18.11 -1.40
N MET A 152 2.87 -17.94 -2.55
CA MET A 152 3.97 -18.82 -2.97
C MET A 152 5.15 -18.74 -1.99
N SER A 153 5.45 -17.56 -1.47
CA SER A 153 6.47 -17.37 -0.43
C SER A 153 6.11 -18.09 0.88
N GLU A 154 4.90 -17.86 1.38
CA GLU A 154 4.40 -18.47 2.61
C GLU A 154 4.45 -20.01 2.55
N ARG A 155 4.11 -20.59 1.39
CA ARG A 155 4.10 -22.03 1.15
C ARG A 155 5.46 -22.61 0.75
N ARG A 156 6.51 -21.81 0.75
CA ARG A 156 7.85 -22.21 0.31
C ARG A 156 7.88 -22.86 -1.09
N MET A 157 7.02 -22.39 -1.99
CA MET A 157 6.95 -22.90 -3.37
C MET A 157 8.02 -22.29 -4.27
N VAL A 158 8.76 -21.28 -3.78
CA VAL A 158 9.81 -20.55 -4.51
C VAL A 158 11.05 -20.37 -3.65
N GLU A 159 12.21 -20.21 -4.30
CA GLU A 159 13.43 -19.78 -3.63
C GLU A 159 13.31 -18.31 -3.28
N ILE A 160 13.55 -17.97 -2.00
CA ILE A 160 13.48 -16.60 -1.52
C ILE A 160 14.80 -15.90 -1.83
N SER A 161 14.70 -14.76 -2.52
CA SER A 161 15.82 -13.87 -2.84
C SER A 161 15.42 -12.43 -2.61
N GLU A 162 16.39 -11.52 -2.60
CA GLU A 162 16.13 -10.09 -2.52
C GLU A 162 15.20 -9.64 -3.66
N ASP A 163 15.48 -10.07 -4.90
CA ASP A 163 14.66 -9.76 -6.07
C ASP A 163 13.23 -10.29 -5.94
N PHE A 164 13.05 -11.46 -5.33
CA PHE A 164 11.73 -12.00 -5.08
C PHE A 164 10.96 -11.13 -4.06
N CYS A 165 11.59 -10.73 -2.95
CA CYS A 165 10.97 -9.83 -1.97
C CYS A 165 10.57 -8.49 -2.60
N PHE A 166 11.46 -7.91 -3.41
CA PHE A 166 11.12 -6.69 -4.16
C PHE A 166 9.99 -6.91 -5.17
N SER A 167 9.92 -8.07 -5.82
CA SER A 167 8.83 -8.39 -6.75
C SER A 167 7.47 -8.42 -6.04
N VAL A 168 7.39 -8.98 -4.83
CA VAL A 168 6.16 -8.95 -4.02
C VAL A 168 5.76 -7.51 -3.70
N ILE A 169 6.69 -6.70 -3.19
CA ILE A 169 6.46 -5.30 -2.84
C ILE A 169 6.01 -4.49 -4.06
N ASP A 170 6.69 -4.68 -5.20
CA ASP A 170 6.39 -3.99 -6.47
C ASP A 170 4.97 -4.27 -6.92
N HIS A 171 4.54 -5.52 -6.88
CA HIS A 171 3.23 -5.92 -7.35
C HIS A 171 2.13 -5.60 -6.33
N LYS A 172 2.30 -5.95 -5.07
CA LYS A 172 1.25 -5.84 -4.05
C LYS A 172 1.01 -4.39 -3.60
N THR A 173 2.07 -3.57 -3.50
CA THR A 173 1.98 -2.23 -2.91
C THR A 173 2.31 -1.12 -3.91
N ALA A 174 3.48 -1.18 -4.56
CA ALA A 174 3.96 -0.10 -5.41
C ALA A 174 3.09 0.10 -6.65
N ALA A 175 2.56 -0.96 -7.24
CA ALA A 175 1.73 -0.90 -8.44
C ALA A 175 0.55 0.08 -8.35
N LEU A 176 -0.18 0.10 -7.23
CA LEU A 176 -1.34 0.98 -7.08
C LEU A 176 -0.94 2.40 -6.66
N ILE A 177 0.20 2.58 -6.02
CA ILE A 177 0.77 3.90 -5.70
C ILE A 177 1.31 4.57 -6.98
N GLU A 178 2.05 3.83 -7.81
CA GLU A 178 2.46 4.22 -9.15
C GLU A 178 1.26 4.62 -10.01
N CYS A 179 0.24 3.76 -10.06
CA CYS A 179 -1.01 4.03 -10.78
C CYS A 179 -1.67 5.34 -10.32
N SER A 180 -1.63 5.65 -9.01
CA SER A 180 -2.24 6.88 -8.46
C SER A 180 -1.55 8.14 -8.99
N THR A 181 -0.22 8.16 -9.02
CA THR A 181 0.55 9.32 -9.50
C THR A 181 0.50 9.45 -11.02
N GLU A 182 0.59 8.34 -11.75
CA GLU A 182 0.44 8.28 -13.21
C GLU A 182 -0.95 8.77 -13.65
N THR A 183 -2.01 8.33 -12.94
CA THR A 183 -3.39 8.80 -13.18
C THR A 183 -3.51 10.30 -13.04
N GLY A 184 -2.93 10.91 -11.99
CA GLY A 184 -2.93 12.35 -11.80
C GLY A 184 -2.27 13.10 -12.95
N ALA A 185 -1.13 12.62 -13.43
CA ALA A 185 -0.41 13.20 -14.57
C ALA A 185 -1.21 13.09 -15.88
N LEU A 186 -1.78 11.92 -16.16
CA LEU A 186 -2.59 11.68 -17.36
C LEU A 186 -3.83 12.58 -17.42
N LEU A 187 -4.50 12.79 -16.27
CA LEU A 187 -5.65 13.70 -16.19
C LEU A 187 -5.31 15.15 -16.52
N ALA A 188 -4.09 15.59 -16.20
CA ALA A 188 -3.60 16.93 -16.50
C ALA A 188 -3.22 17.12 -17.99
N ASN A 189 -3.31 16.09 -18.82
CA ASN A 189 -2.90 16.12 -20.22
C ASN A 189 -1.48 16.70 -20.43
N THR A 190 -0.58 16.34 -19.52
CA THR A 190 0.80 16.83 -19.51
C THR A 190 1.68 16.08 -20.50
N SER A 191 2.97 16.45 -20.62
CA SER A 191 3.92 15.76 -21.50
C SER A 191 4.17 14.31 -21.04
N ASN A 192 4.51 13.43 -22.00
CA ASN A 192 4.87 12.04 -21.68
C ASN A 192 6.02 11.97 -20.65
N GLY A 193 7.00 12.87 -20.71
CA GLY A 193 8.10 12.93 -19.74
C GLY A 193 7.63 13.23 -18.32
N ALA A 194 6.60 14.06 -18.15
CA ALA A 194 6.01 14.31 -16.82
C ALA A 194 5.17 13.10 -16.32
N VAL A 195 4.49 12.40 -17.24
CA VAL A 195 3.79 11.15 -16.89
C VAL A 195 4.78 10.09 -16.40
N GLU A 196 5.88 9.87 -17.14
CA GLU A 196 6.94 8.95 -16.75
C GLU A 196 7.60 9.35 -15.42
N ALA A 197 7.87 10.64 -15.22
CA ALA A 197 8.45 11.16 -14.00
C ALA A 197 7.57 10.87 -12.77
N LEU A 198 6.24 11.09 -12.87
CA LEU A 198 5.31 10.82 -11.78
C LEU A 198 5.04 9.32 -11.61
N SER A 199 5.07 8.52 -12.67
CA SER A 199 5.02 7.06 -12.57
C SER A 199 6.24 6.54 -11.78
N HIS A 200 7.46 6.97 -12.12
CA HIS A 200 8.68 6.62 -11.38
C HIS A 200 8.67 7.12 -9.94
N TYR A 201 8.17 8.33 -9.70
CA TYR A 201 8.00 8.84 -8.35
C TYR A 201 7.07 7.92 -7.54
N GLY A 202 5.90 7.59 -8.07
CA GLY A 202 4.92 6.73 -7.41
C GLY A 202 5.45 5.32 -7.14
N HIS A 203 6.14 4.73 -8.12
CA HIS A 203 6.78 3.44 -7.96
C HIS A 203 7.78 3.44 -6.79
N ASN A 204 8.73 4.38 -6.78
CA ASN A 204 9.75 4.45 -5.75
C ASN A 204 9.17 4.74 -4.36
N ILE A 205 8.17 5.63 -4.26
CA ILE A 205 7.47 5.88 -3.00
C ILE A 205 6.69 4.64 -2.55
N GLY A 206 6.10 3.89 -3.46
CA GLY A 206 5.39 2.65 -3.15
C GLY A 206 6.31 1.59 -2.56
N ILE A 207 7.48 1.39 -3.15
CA ILE A 207 8.52 0.50 -2.61
C ILE A 207 8.97 0.99 -1.22
N ALA A 208 9.37 2.27 -1.10
CA ALA A 208 9.84 2.82 0.17
C ALA A 208 8.77 2.71 1.28
N PHE A 209 7.50 2.95 0.94
CA PHE A 209 6.39 2.85 1.88
C PHE A 209 6.27 1.44 2.46
N GLN A 210 6.33 0.40 1.62
CA GLN A 210 6.24 -0.98 2.09
C GLN A 210 7.48 -1.39 2.90
N LEU A 211 8.69 -0.99 2.45
CA LEU A 211 9.92 -1.27 3.20
C LEU A 211 9.87 -0.71 4.62
N ILE A 212 9.30 0.48 4.80
CA ILE A 212 9.13 1.07 6.13
C ILE A 212 8.04 0.33 6.92
N ASP A 213 6.92 -0.06 6.29
CA ASP A 213 5.88 -0.85 6.96
C ASP A 213 6.43 -2.21 7.44
N ASP A 214 7.19 -2.93 6.59
CA ASP A 214 7.86 -4.17 6.95
C ASP A 214 8.86 -3.98 8.11
N ALA A 215 9.65 -2.89 8.07
CA ALA A 215 10.59 -2.56 9.14
C ALA A 215 9.90 -2.24 10.48
N LEU A 216 8.73 -1.59 10.42
CA LEU A 216 7.94 -1.23 11.60
C LEU A 216 7.31 -2.45 12.27
N ASP A 217 6.99 -3.51 11.53
CA ASP A 217 6.45 -4.74 12.10
C ASP A 217 7.41 -5.40 13.10
N TYR A 218 8.73 -5.17 12.96
CA TYR A 218 9.77 -5.66 13.89
C TYR A 218 10.13 -4.66 15.00
N CYS A 219 9.63 -3.41 14.97
CA CYS A 219 10.06 -2.32 15.87
C CYS A 219 9.00 -1.86 16.86
N SER A 220 7.77 -2.37 16.80
CA SER A 220 6.66 -1.85 17.60
C SER A 220 6.87 -2.09 19.08
N GLU A 221 6.95 -1.00 19.87
CA GLU A 221 6.77 -1.06 21.32
C GLU A 221 5.30 -1.42 21.59
N GLU A 222 5.05 -2.57 22.21
CA GLU A 222 3.69 -3.09 22.54
C GLU A 222 2.77 -2.08 23.24
N ASP A 223 3.34 -1.09 23.92
CA ASP A 223 2.61 -0.15 24.78
C ASP A 223 1.89 1.00 24.03
N LYS A 224 2.19 1.25 22.75
CA LYS A 224 1.67 2.46 22.07
C LYS A 224 0.49 2.24 21.12
N PHE A 225 0.31 1.05 20.53
CA PHE A 225 -0.66 0.87 19.42
C PHE A 225 -1.50 -0.40 19.45
N GLY A 226 -1.34 -1.30 20.42
CA GLY A 226 -2.13 -2.54 20.50
C GLY A 226 -1.90 -3.53 19.34
N LYS A 227 -0.87 -3.34 18.50
CA LYS A 227 -0.41 -4.30 17.51
C LYS A 227 0.68 -5.18 18.12
N LYS A 228 0.52 -6.48 18.00
CA LYS A 228 1.58 -7.44 18.32
C LYS A 228 2.71 -7.27 17.30
N THR A 229 3.94 -7.14 17.76
CA THR A 229 5.16 -7.15 16.94
C THR A 229 5.31 -8.51 16.27
N GLY A 230 5.78 -8.55 15.00
CA GLY A 230 6.04 -9.80 14.29
C GLY A 230 4.79 -10.45 13.68
N GLN A 231 3.80 -9.66 13.26
CA GLN A 231 2.63 -10.17 12.57
C GLN A 231 3.02 -10.81 11.23
N ASP A 232 3.89 -10.17 10.45
CA ASP A 232 4.40 -10.73 9.18
C ASP A 232 5.09 -12.07 9.42
N LEU A 233 5.81 -12.20 10.53
CA LEU A 233 6.47 -13.45 10.90
C LEU A 233 5.45 -14.52 11.32
N ALA A 234 4.41 -14.16 12.07
CA ALA A 234 3.33 -15.08 12.44
C ALA A 234 2.59 -15.60 11.19
N GLU A 235 2.42 -14.76 10.18
CA GLU A 235 1.86 -15.10 8.87
C GLU A 235 2.88 -15.76 7.93
N ARG A 236 4.12 -15.98 8.39
CA ARG A 236 5.25 -16.59 7.64
C ARG A 236 5.66 -15.83 6.38
N LYS A 237 5.38 -14.55 6.32
CA LYS A 237 5.80 -13.68 5.23
C LYS A 237 7.31 -13.47 5.30
N MET A 238 7.98 -13.70 4.17
CA MET A 238 9.41 -13.42 4.05
C MET A 238 9.59 -11.97 3.59
N THR A 239 9.69 -11.07 4.57
CA THR A 239 9.93 -9.65 4.33
C THR A 239 11.43 -9.32 4.34
N LEU A 240 11.80 -8.16 3.79
CA LEU A 240 13.22 -7.78 3.65
C LEU A 240 13.98 -7.68 4.98
N PRO A 241 13.41 -7.21 6.11
CA PRO A 241 14.10 -7.25 7.39
C PRO A 241 14.56 -8.67 7.79
N LEU A 242 13.68 -9.65 7.61
CA LEU A 242 14.01 -11.05 7.88
C LEU A 242 15.04 -11.59 6.89
N TYR A 243 14.85 -11.33 5.59
CA TYR A 243 15.77 -11.75 4.54
C TYR A 243 17.20 -11.24 4.79
N TYR A 244 17.39 -9.95 5.01
CA TYR A 244 18.71 -9.36 5.27
C TYR A 244 19.35 -9.92 6.55
N SER A 245 18.55 -10.18 7.56
CA SER A 245 19.06 -10.76 8.81
C SER A 245 19.56 -12.19 8.60
N ILE A 246 18.81 -13.00 7.86
CA ILE A 246 19.23 -14.37 7.50
C ILE A 246 20.51 -14.32 6.66
N GLU A 247 20.62 -13.41 5.68
CA GLU A 247 21.80 -13.28 4.85
C GLU A 247 23.05 -12.85 5.62
N ASN A 248 22.92 -12.04 6.65
CA ASN A 248 24.02 -11.58 7.49
C ASN A 248 24.36 -12.56 8.64
N ALA A 249 23.50 -13.52 8.92
CA ALA A 249 23.70 -14.45 10.02
C ALA A 249 24.73 -15.56 9.68
N PRO A 250 25.42 -16.13 10.69
CA PRO A 250 26.22 -17.35 10.52
C PRO A 250 25.37 -18.53 10.02
N GLU A 251 26.00 -19.46 9.33
CA GLU A 251 25.31 -20.56 8.65
C GLU A 251 24.51 -21.50 9.58
N ASP A 252 24.95 -21.65 10.82
CA ASP A 252 24.22 -22.42 11.84
C ASP A 252 22.95 -21.71 12.30
N VAL A 253 22.99 -20.37 12.40
CA VAL A 253 21.82 -19.53 12.71
C VAL A 253 20.83 -19.53 11.54
N LYS A 254 21.33 -19.33 10.29
CA LYS A 254 20.50 -19.43 9.08
C LYS A 254 19.69 -20.72 9.08
N ARG A 255 20.38 -21.86 9.23
CA ARG A 255 19.73 -23.16 9.24
C ARG A 255 18.69 -23.32 10.34
N LYS A 256 18.96 -22.75 11.52
CA LYS A 256 18.00 -22.80 12.64
C LYS A 256 16.73 -22.02 12.29
N VAL A 257 16.87 -20.77 11.79
CA VAL A 257 15.74 -19.92 11.41
C VAL A 257 14.90 -20.57 10.30
N ILE A 258 15.55 -21.01 9.22
CA ILE A 258 14.87 -21.68 8.10
C ILE A 258 14.10 -22.91 8.60
N LYS A 259 14.72 -23.74 9.44
CA LYS A 259 14.06 -24.91 10.02
C LYS A 259 12.85 -24.53 10.87
N THR A 260 12.91 -23.44 11.61
CA THR A 260 11.77 -22.94 12.42
C THR A 260 10.64 -22.45 11.52
N LEU A 261 10.96 -21.72 10.46
CA LEU A 261 9.98 -21.22 9.50
C LEU A 261 9.35 -22.35 8.65
N ASP A 262 10.03 -23.46 8.43
CA ASP A 262 9.57 -24.60 7.63
C ASP A 262 8.69 -25.61 8.40
N LYS A 263 8.39 -25.35 9.67
CA LYS A 263 7.46 -26.19 10.43
C LYS A 263 6.07 -26.18 9.81
N GLU A 264 5.32 -27.27 9.97
CA GLU A 264 3.90 -27.32 9.56
C GLU A 264 2.99 -26.59 10.56
N ASP A 265 3.35 -26.63 11.86
CA ASP A 265 2.59 -25.97 12.94
C ASP A 265 2.89 -24.47 13.00
N ASP A 266 1.92 -23.67 13.40
CA ASP A 266 2.08 -22.22 13.59
C ASP A 266 3.26 -21.90 14.52
N LEU A 267 3.90 -20.75 14.28
CA LEU A 267 4.97 -20.26 15.16
C LEU A 267 4.37 -19.86 16.51
N ASP A 268 4.97 -20.35 17.58
CA ASP A 268 4.59 -19.90 18.92
C ASP A 268 5.21 -18.53 19.27
N SER A 269 4.71 -17.90 20.31
CA SER A 269 5.16 -16.56 20.72
C SER A 269 6.64 -16.50 21.06
N SER A 270 7.25 -17.59 21.56
CA SER A 270 8.67 -17.65 21.88
C SER A 270 9.53 -17.73 20.63
N GLU A 271 9.08 -18.44 19.59
CA GLU A 271 9.76 -18.54 18.29
C GLU A 271 9.70 -17.20 17.55
N ILE A 272 8.53 -16.52 17.60
CA ILE A 272 8.37 -15.17 17.03
C ILE A 272 9.33 -14.19 17.72
N GLU A 273 9.38 -14.20 19.05
CA GLU A 273 10.28 -13.35 19.82
C GLU A 273 11.75 -13.64 19.52
N GLU A 274 12.16 -14.91 19.46
CA GLU A 274 13.53 -15.31 19.13
C GLU A 274 13.95 -14.79 17.74
N ILE A 275 13.09 -14.95 16.72
CA ILE A 275 13.41 -14.49 15.36
C ILE A 275 13.39 -12.94 15.30
N THR A 276 12.48 -12.28 15.99
CA THR A 276 12.45 -10.81 16.08
C THR A 276 13.73 -10.25 16.68
N GLN A 277 14.23 -10.84 17.78
CA GLN A 277 15.52 -10.46 18.38
C GLN A 277 16.70 -10.70 17.43
N LEU A 278 16.63 -11.76 16.62
CA LEU A 278 17.64 -12.05 15.61
C LEU A 278 17.62 -11.01 14.50
N VAL A 279 16.43 -10.56 14.07
CA VAL A 279 16.28 -9.51 13.04
C VAL A 279 16.91 -8.19 13.51
N ASP A 280 16.76 -7.84 14.78
CA ASP A 280 17.44 -6.69 15.37
C ASP A 280 18.95 -6.91 15.46
N HIS A 281 19.41 -8.06 15.97
CA HIS A 281 20.82 -8.39 16.16
C HIS A 281 21.64 -8.34 14.85
N TYR A 282 21.08 -8.87 13.75
CA TYR A 282 21.72 -8.87 12.43
C TYR A 282 21.35 -7.66 11.58
N ARG A 283 20.74 -6.63 12.19
CA ARG A 283 20.48 -5.31 11.59
C ARG A 283 19.58 -5.34 10.37
N GLY A 284 18.66 -6.29 10.29
CA GLY A 284 17.74 -6.39 9.15
C GLY A 284 16.84 -5.17 9.00
N VAL A 285 16.34 -4.63 10.11
CA VAL A 285 15.56 -3.39 10.16
C VAL A 285 16.36 -2.19 9.64
N ASP A 286 17.60 -2.02 10.11
CA ASP A 286 18.45 -0.91 9.70
C ASP A 286 18.72 -0.93 8.19
N LEU A 287 19.05 -2.10 7.65
CA LEU A 287 19.32 -2.30 6.22
C LEU A 287 18.08 -2.01 5.38
N THR A 288 16.91 -2.48 5.81
CA THR A 288 15.63 -2.21 5.14
C THR A 288 15.31 -0.71 5.14
N ARG A 289 15.48 -0.03 6.27
CA ARG A 289 15.30 1.42 6.36
C ARG A 289 16.30 2.20 5.50
N GLN A 290 17.54 1.73 5.41
CA GLN A 290 18.53 2.33 4.51
C GLN A 290 18.09 2.19 3.06
N ARG A 291 17.61 1.01 2.68
CA ARG A 291 17.10 0.74 1.33
C ARG A 291 15.89 1.62 0.99
N ALA A 292 14.95 1.78 1.93
CA ALA A 292 13.82 2.69 1.78
C ALA A 292 14.26 4.14 1.50
N LYS A 293 15.30 4.64 2.20
CA LYS A 293 15.84 5.98 1.95
C LYS A 293 16.43 6.14 0.56
N GLU A 294 17.06 5.10 0.00
CA GLU A 294 17.56 5.13 -1.37
C GLU A 294 16.42 5.32 -2.38
N PHE A 295 15.31 4.58 -2.21
CA PHE A 295 14.11 4.75 -3.03
C PHE A 295 13.48 6.15 -2.88
N VAL A 296 13.46 6.72 -1.68
CA VAL A 296 12.99 8.11 -1.47
C VAL A 296 13.86 9.13 -2.22
N VAL A 297 15.18 8.93 -2.23
CA VAL A 297 16.09 9.80 -3.02
C VAL A 297 15.77 9.70 -4.52
N GLU A 298 15.59 8.51 -5.06
CA GLU A 298 15.23 8.32 -6.47
C GLU A 298 13.84 8.88 -6.79
N ALA A 299 12.86 8.73 -5.89
CA ALA A 299 11.55 9.36 -6.02
C ALA A 299 11.68 10.89 -6.14
N LYS A 300 12.43 11.52 -5.26
CA LYS A 300 12.63 12.99 -5.29
C LYS A 300 13.34 13.44 -6.57
N LYS A 301 14.32 12.70 -7.08
CA LYS A 301 14.95 12.97 -8.38
C LYS A 301 13.95 12.90 -9.54
N SER A 302 13.02 11.97 -9.49
CA SER A 302 11.98 11.86 -10.54
C SER A 302 11.14 13.14 -10.64
N LEU A 303 10.99 13.90 -9.55
CA LEU A 303 10.28 15.18 -9.56
C LEU A 303 11.03 16.31 -10.29
N ASP A 304 12.31 16.17 -10.62
CA ASP A 304 13.08 17.23 -11.29
C ASP A 304 12.46 17.67 -12.63
N GLY A 305 11.80 16.74 -13.33
CA GLY A 305 11.05 17.01 -14.56
C GLY A 305 9.70 17.69 -14.40
N ILE A 306 9.22 17.90 -13.16
CA ILE A 306 7.92 18.50 -12.86
C ILE A 306 8.11 20.00 -12.58
N PRO A 307 7.22 20.88 -13.10
CA PRO A 307 7.30 22.32 -12.84
C PRO A 307 7.32 22.66 -11.34
N GLN A 308 8.10 23.68 -10.96
CA GLN A 308 8.18 24.12 -9.58
C GLN A 308 6.88 24.79 -9.15
N ASN A 309 6.21 24.23 -8.14
CA ASN A 309 5.02 24.73 -7.50
C ASN A 309 4.82 24.07 -6.13
N ASP A 310 3.87 24.56 -5.33
CA ASP A 310 3.59 24.08 -3.97
C ASP A 310 3.16 22.60 -3.94
N TYR A 311 2.52 22.10 -5.00
CA TYR A 311 2.09 20.70 -5.08
C TYR A 311 3.28 19.73 -5.30
N LYS A 312 4.26 20.16 -6.10
CA LYS A 312 5.55 19.46 -6.22
C LYS A 312 6.28 19.41 -4.88
N GLU A 313 6.28 20.53 -4.15
CA GLU A 313 6.87 20.59 -2.80
C GLU A 313 6.16 19.64 -1.83
N SER A 314 4.83 19.55 -1.90
CA SER A 314 4.04 18.59 -1.12
C SER A 314 4.39 17.15 -1.49
N LEU A 315 4.57 16.81 -2.77
CA LEU A 315 5.06 15.47 -3.19
C LEU A 315 6.47 15.19 -2.61
N GLY A 316 7.38 16.16 -2.65
CA GLY A 316 8.70 16.05 -2.04
C GLY A 316 8.63 15.80 -0.53
N SER A 317 7.79 16.54 0.16
CA SER A 317 7.54 16.39 1.60
C SER A 317 6.89 15.05 1.96
N LEU A 318 5.99 14.54 1.09
CA LEU A 318 5.41 13.21 1.25
C LEU A 318 6.48 12.11 1.17
N ALA A 319 7.46 12.27 0.27
CA ALA A 319 8.57 11.33 0.16
C ALA A 319 9.42 11.32 1.45
N ASP A 320 9.72 12.48 2.01
CA ASP A 320 10.42 12.59 3.30
C ASP A 320 9.59 11.98 4.44
N TYR A 321 8.29 12.25 4.49
CA TYR A 321 7.38 11.66 5.47
C TYR A 321 7.38 10.13 5.44
N VAL A 322 7.41 9.52 4.24
CA VAL A 322 7.48 8.06 4.11
C VAL A 322 8.76 7.52 4.73
N ALA A 323 9.92 8.16 4.49
CA ALA A 323 11.21 7.72 5.05
C ALA A 323 11.32 7.89 6.57
N GLU A 324 10.64 8.90 7.13
CA GLU A 324 10.75 9.29 8.54
C GLU A 324 9.68 8.65 9.44
N ARG A 325 8.73 7.88 8.87
CA ARG A 325 7.69 7.20 9.65
C ARG A 325 8.31 6.28 10.70
N ASN A 326 7.85 6.47 11.94
CA ASN A 326 8.23 5.65 13.08
C ASN A 326 7.06 4.87 13.68
N PHE A 327 5.84 5.03 13.09
CA PHE A 327 4.59 4.34 13.52
C PHE A 327 3.48 4.48 12.47
#